data_ae58eb981bff15761f559bd8ab06c932
#
_entry.id   ae58eb981bff15761f559bd8ab06c932
#
_cell.length_a   1.000
_cell.length_b   1.000
_cell.length_c   1.000
_cell.angle_alpha   90.00
_cell.angle_beta   90.00
_cell.angle_gamma   90.00
#
_symmetry.space_group_name_H-M   'P 1'
#
loop_
_entity.id
_entity.type
_entity.pdbx_description
1 polymer ?
#
loop_
_entity_poly.entity_id
_entity_poly.type
_entity_poly.pdbx_seq_one_letter_code
_entity_poly.pdbx_strand_id
1 'polypeptide(L)'
;EVYRRELALAARAEDAGFDSVWASEHHFSDYQLTSNTPMFLSWVAGQTERLKLGAMVTVLPWHDPVRVVESYSVLDHLSGGRAIMGLGRGLGAVEFTGFRVDMGESRRRFMEYSDAVLTALETGVMEYDGELYQQPRVDIRPAPLASFKHRTFASAVSPESMEIMARMGVGLM
;
A
#
# COMPACT_ATOMS: atom_id res chain seq x y z
N GLU A 1 2.39 7.17 -23.43
CA GLU A 1 2.39 8.64 -23.31
C GLU A 1 1.99 9.09 -21.90
N VAL A 2 0.90 8.58 -21.33
CA VAL A 2 0.42 8.93 -19.98
C VAL A 2 1.51 8.72 -18.93
N TYR A 3 2.10 7.53 -18.85
CA TYR A 3 3.16 7.25 -17.85
C TYR A 3 4.34 8.21 -17.94
N ARG A 4 4.80 8.56 -19.14
CA ARG A 4 5.91 9.52 -19.30
C ARG A 4 5.57 10.87 -18.71
N ARG A 5 4.33 11.33 -18.92
CA ARG A 5 3.87 12.62 -18.38
C ARG A 5 3.76 12.57 -16.87
N GLU A 6 3.10 11.56 -16.32
CA GLU A 6 2.89 11.44 -14.87
C GLU A 6 4.20 11.25 -14.10
N LEU A 7 5.11 10.43 -14.63
CA LEU A 7 6.45 10.27 -14.05
C LEU A 7 7.27 11.57 -14.10
N ALA A 8 7.20 12.33 -15.21
CA ALA A 8 7.88 13.62 -15.31
C ALA A 8 7.30 14.65 -14.33
N LEU A 9 5.98 14.65 -14.10
CA LEU A 9 5.35 15.52 -13.09
C LEU A 9 5.76 15.11 -11.67
N ALA A 10 5.73 13.81 -11.36
CA ALA A 10 6.13 13.28 -10.05
C ALA A 10 7.60 13.62 -9.73
N ALA A 11 8.51 13.48 -10.69
CA ALA A 11 9.92 13.83 -10.50
C ALA A 11 10.15 15.33 -10.20
N ARG A 12 9.28 16.21 -10.75
CA ARG A 12 9.37 17.66 -10.51
C ARG A 12 8.69 18.13 -9.22
N ALA A 13 7.93 17.27 -8.57
CA ALA A 13 7.20 17.64 -7.35
C ALA A 13 8.15 18.12 -6.24
N GLU A 14 9.31 17.50 -6.12
CA GLU A 14 10.32 17.86 -5.12
C GLU A 14 10.86 19.27 -5.33
N ASP A 15 11.20 19.63 -6.56
CA ASP A 15 11.69 20.97 -6.91
C ASP A 15 10.59 22.04 -6.78
N ALA A 16 9.34 21.62 -6.96
CA ALA A 16 8.16 22.47 -6.77
C ALA A 16 7.76 22.67 -5.30
N GLY A 17 8.48 22.04 -4.36
CA GLY A 17 8.28 22.22 -2.92
C GLY A 17 7.20 21.32 -2.29
N PHE A 18 6.79 20.25 -2.97
CA PHE A 18 5.90 19.26 -2.37
C PHE A 18 6.65 18.36 -1.39
N ASP A 19 5.97 17.92 -0.32
CA ASP A 19 6.52 17.00 0.68
C ASP A 19 6.35 15.53 0.31
N SER A 20 5.34 15.22 -0.52
CA SER A 20 4.99 13.83 -0.87
C SER A 20 4.31 13.72 -2.23
N VAL A 21 4.47 12.54 -2.85
CA VAL A 21 3.71 12.09 -4.01
C VAL A 21 2.94 10.84 -3.64
N TRP A 22 1.67 10.76 -4.08
CA TRP A 22 0.79 9.65 -3.82
C TRP A 22 0.28 9.05 -5.12
N ALA A 23 0.34 7.73 -5.22
CA ALA A 23 -0.16 6.97 -6.36
C ALA A 23 -1.36 6.12 -5.93
N SER A 24 -2.46 6.19 -6.70
CA SER A 24 -3.64 5.36 -6.47
C SER A 24 -3.59 4.07 -7.27
N GLU A 25 -4.23 3.03 -6.76
CA GLU A 25 -4.31 1.71 -7.38
C GLU A 25 -5.67 1.52 -8.05
N HIS A 26 -5.67 1.25 -9.35
CA HIS A 26 -6.86 0.87 -10.12
C HIS A 26 -6.52 -0.16 -11.21
N HIS A 27 -7.51 -1.00 -11.53
CA HIS A 27 -7.34 -2.12 -12.46
C HIS A 27 -8.52 -2.23 -13.43
N PHE A 28 -8.26 -2.83 -14.58
CA PHE A 28 -9.26 -3.27 -15.56
C PHE A 28 -10.17 -2.18 -16.12
N SER A 29 -9.79 -0.90 -16.00
CA SER A 29 -10.55 0.22 -16.55
C SER A 29 -9.60 1.36 -16.95
N ASP A 30 -10.10 2.27 -17.81
CA ASP A 30 -9.37 3.46 -18.23
C ASP A 30 -9.49 4.62 -17.22
N TYR A 31 -10.14 4.40 -16.08
CA TYR A 31 -10.30 5.42 -15.04
C TYR A 31 -8.94 5.88 -14.50
N GLN A 32 -8.08 4.93 -14.22
CA GLN A 32 -6.69 5.16 -13.84
C GLN A 32 -5.82 3.99 -14.28
N LEU A 33 -4.60 4.27 -14.75
CA LEU A 33 -3.73 3.25 -15.33
C LEU A 33 -2.64 2.73 -14.37
N THR A 34 -2.66 3.13 -13.09
CA THR A 34 -1.66 2.71 -12.12
C THR A 34 -2.11 1.42 -11.42
N SER A 35 -1.74 0.29 -12.00
CA SER A 35 -2.05 -1.05 -11.47
C SER A 35 -0.99 -1.60 -10.49
N ASN A 36 0.16 -0.95 -10.38
CA ASN A 36 1.23 -1.34 -9.46
C ASN A 36 1.88 -0.09 -8.85
N THR A 37 1.33 0.34 -7.73
CA THR A 37 1.77 1.56 -7.04
C THR A 37 3.20 1.47 -6.53
N PRO A 38 3.68 0.35 -5.93
CA PRO A 38 5.08 0.24 -5.51
C PRO A 38 6.07 0.36 -6.66
N MET A 39 5.76 -0.18 -7.84
CA MET A 39 6.62 -0.07 -9.02
C MET A 39 6.71 1.38 -9.51
N PHE A 40 5.58 2.09 -9.60
CA PHE A 40 5.55 3.51 -9.96
C PHE A 40 6.36 4.35 -8.96
N LEU A 41 6.12 4.16 -7.67
CA LEU A 41 6.81 4.87 -6.60
C LEU A 41 8.31 4.55 -6.53
N SER A 42 8.72 3.33 -6.90
CA SER A 42 10.15 2.96 -6.98
C SER A 42 10.88 3.74 -8.07
N TRP A 43 10.22 3.99 -9.20
CA TRP A 43 10.79 4.86 -10.24
C TRP A 43 10.95 6.30 -9.73
N VAL A 44 9.93 6.84 -9.06
CA VAL A 44 9.99 8.19 -8.48
C VAL A 44 11.06 8.27 -7.39
N ALA A 45 11.24 7.21 -6.60
CA ALA A 45 12.31 7.12 -5.59
C ALA A 45 13.69 7.34 -6.18
N GLY A 46 13.94 6.78 -7.37
CA GLY A 46 15.23 6.95 -8.08
C GLY A 46 15.43 8.32 -8.72
N GLN A 47 14.42 9.19 -8.75
CA GLN A 47 14.49 10.53 -9.32
C GLN A 47 14.41 11.65 -8.26
N THR A 48 14.25 11.29 -6.99
CA THR A 48 14.01 12.25 -5.89
C THR A 48 14.84 11.85 -4.66
N GLU A 49 15.15 12.81 -3.79
CA GLU A 49 15.98 12.60 -2.61
C GLU A 49 15.20 12.76 -1.29
N ARG A 50 14.20 13.64 -1.25
CA ARG A 50 13.48 14.02 -0.02
C ARG A 50 12.00 13.66 -0.05
N LEU A 51 11.43 13.58 -1.24
CA LEU A 51 9.99 13.40 -1.47
C LEU A 51 9.49 12.08 -0.85
N LYS A 52 8.52 12.15 0.01
CA LYS A 52 7.85 10.97 0.57
C LYS A 52 6.95 10.32 -0.48
N LEU A 53 6.85 9.01 -0.46
CA LEU A 53 6.28 8.20 -1.53
C LEU A 53 5.16 7.32 -0.96
N GLY A 54 3.92 7.70 -1.20
CA GLY A 54 2.74 7.04 -0.64
C GLY A 54 1.86 6.33 -1.67
N ALA A 55 1.26 5.22 -1.29
CA ALA A 55 0.11 4.69 -2.02
C ALA A 55 -1.20 5.23 -1.43
N MET A 56 -2.14 5.59 -2.28
CA MET A 56 -3.48 6.06 -1.90
C MET A 56 -4.55 5.37 -2.75
N VAL A 57 -4.76 4.11 -2.49
CA VAL A 57 -4.25 3.20 -1.48
C VAL A 57 -3.70 1.93 -2.13
N THR A 58 -3.05 1.05 -1.37
CA THR A 58 -2.89 -0.36 -1.73
C THR A 58 -4.16 -1.09 -1.29
N VAL A 59 -4.83 -1.74 -2.23
CA VAL A 59 -6.12 -2.41 -1.97
C VAL A 59 -5.86 -3.85 -1.51
N LEU A 60 -5.68 -4.03 -0.22
CA LEU A 60 -5.22 -5.29 0.38
C LEU A 60 -6.03 -6.54 -0.04
N PRO A 61 -7.38 -6.52 -0.15
CA PRO A 61 -8.14 -7.71 -0.51
C PRO A 61 -7.76 -8.35 -1.85
N TRP A 62 -7.07 -7.62 -2.74
CA TRP A 62 -6.66 -8.12 -4.06
C TRP A 62 -5.25 -8.71 -4.08
N HIS A 63 -4.48 -8.56 -3.00
CA HIS A 63 -3.07 -8.93 -2.95
C HIS A 63 -2.79 -10.06 -1.96
N ASP A 64 -1.70 -10.77 -2.19
CA ASP A 64 -1.11 -11.62 -1.17
C ASP A 64 -0.34 -10.76 -0.17
N PRO A 65 -0.61 -10.87 1.16
CA PRO A 65 0.02 -10.07 2.19
C PRO A 65 1.56 -10.15 2.22
N VAL A 66 2.15 -11.33 1.98
CA VAL A 66 3.63 -11.47 1.92
C VAL A 66 4.18 -10.58 0.80
N ARG A 67 3.55 -10.61 -0.40
CA ARG A 67 3.99 -9.82 -1.54
C ARG A 67 3.86 -8.32 -1.32
N VAL A 68 2.85 -7.90 -0.56
CA VAL A 68 2.70 -6.50 -0.15
C VAL A 68 3.87 -6.08 0.74
N VAL A 69 4.16 -6.86 1.80
CA VAL A 69 5.26 -6.57 2.72
C VAL A 69 6.60 -6.53 1.99
N GLU A 70 6.90 -7.51 1.13
CA GLU A 70 8.13 -7.53 0.33
C GLU A 70 8.24 -6.27 -0.55
N SER A 71 7.16 -5.89 -1.24
CA SER A 71 7.14 -4.72 -2.13
C SER A 71 7.42 -3.42 -1.38
N TYR A 72 6.81 -3.24 -0.21
CA TYR A 72 7.04 -2.06 0.62
C TYR A 72 8.43 -2.07 1.28
N SER A 73 8.93 -3.24 1.69
CA SER A 73 10.29 -3.36 2.19
C SER A 73 11.33 -2.96 1.14
N VAL A 74 11.16 -3.43 -0.10
CA VAL A 74 12.04 -3.05 -1.21
C VAL A 74 11.92 -1.55 -1.51
N LEU A 75 10.69 -1.00 -1.59
CA LEU A 75 10.49 0.43 -1.82
C LEU A 75 11.12 1.27 -0.70
N ASP A 76 11.05 0.81 0.54
CA ASP A 76 11.66 1.48 1.69
C ASP A 76 13.18 1.58 1.55
N HIS A 77 13.83 0.50 1.15
CA HIS A 77 15.26 0.48 0.86
C HIS A 77 15.62 1.37 -0.35
N LEU A 78 14.89 1.26 -1.46
CA LEU A 78 15.14 2.05 -2.68
C LEU A 78 14.97 3.56 -2.43
N SER A 79 14.08 3.92 -1.52
CA SER A 79 13.79 5.32 -1.19
C SER A 79 14.57 5.85 0.01
N GLY A 80 15.38 5.03 0.69
CA GLY A 80 16.07 5.43 1.92
C GLY A 80 15.12 5.77 3.07
N GLY A 81 14.04 5.00 3.25
CA GLY A 81 13.08 5.18 4.34
C GLY A 81 11.96 6.18 4.07
N ARG A 82 11.74 6.61 2.82
CA ARG A 82 10.71 7.59 2.43
C ARG A 82 9.36 6.98 2.07
N ALA A 83 9.23 5.65 2.07
CA ALA A 83 7.98 4.98 1.75
C ALA A 83 6.89 5.24 2.80
N ILE A 84 5.67 5.51 2.35
CA ILE A 84 4.46 5.62 3.17
C ILE A 84 3.47 4.58 2.69
N MET A 85 2.91 3.82 3.62
CA MET A 85 1.89 2.83 3.31
C MET A 85 0.50 3.42 3.42
N GLY A 86 -0.28 3.31 2.37
CA GLY A 86 -1.71 3.60 2.40
C GLY A 86 -2.50 2.32 2.16
N LEU A 87 -3.46 2.04 3.02
CA LEU A 87 -4.27 0.83 3.02
C LEU A 87 -5.71 1.12 2.61
N GLY A 88 -6.27 0.26 1.78
CA GLY A 88 -7.66 0.35 1.37
C GLY A 88 -8.35 -1.00 1.24
N ARG A 89 -9.68 -0.95 1.39
CA ARG A 89 -10.55 -2.11 1.23
C ARG A 89 -10.95 -2.38 -0.23
N GLY A 90 -10.88 -1.35 -1.07
CA GLY A 90 -11.41 -1.38 -2.43
C GLY A 90 -12.92 -1.11 -2.50
N LEU A 91 -13.35 -0.59 -3.65
CA LEU A 91 -14.75 -0.22 -3.93
C LEU A 91 -15.21 -0.67 -5.32
N GLY A 92 -14.31 -0.89 -6.27
CA GLY A 92 -14.65 -1.15 -7.66
C GLY A 92 -15.10 -2.58 -7.92
N ALA A 93 -16.37 -2.80 -8.24
CA ALA A 93 -16.91 -4.14 -8.54
C ALA A 93 -16.18 -4.81 -9.72
N VAL A 94 -15.75 -4.05 -10.74
CA VAL A 94 -14.99 -4.57 -11.88
C VAL A 94 -13.65 -5.17 -11.43
N GLU A 95 -13.01 -4.55 -10.46
CA GLU A 95 -11.73 -4.98 -9.92
C GLU A 95 -11.88 -6.25 -9.07
N PHE A 96 -12.88 -6.31 -8.19
CA PHE A 96 -13.21 -7.52 -7.44
C PHE A 96 -13.52 -8.70 -8.35
N THR A 97 -14.31 -8.49 -9.40
CA THR A 97 -14.59 -9.51 -10.41
C THR A 97 -13.34 -9.95 -11.15
N GLY A 98 -12.50 -9.00 -11.59
CA GLY A 98 -11.26 -9.26 -12.31
C GLY A 98 -10.25 -10.07 -11.48
N PHE A 99 -10.13 -9.77 -10.20
CA PHE A 99 -9.29 -10.53 -9.26
C PHE A 99 -9.96 -11.79 -8.71
N ARG A 100 -11.23 -12.03 -9.02
CA ARG A 100 -12.00 -13.19 -8.54
C ARG A 100 -12.11 -13.25 -7.01
N VAL A 101 -12.20 -12.08 -6.40
CA VAL A 101 -12.38 -11.89 -4.95
C VAL A 101 -13.83 -11.52 -4.70
N ASP A 102 -14.47 -12.17 -3.72
CA ASP A 102 -15.82 -11.79 -3.31
C ASP A 102 -15.81 -10.42 -2.61
N MET A 103 -16.52 -9.47 -3.19
CA MET A 103 -16.65 -8.12 -2.62
C MET A 103 -17.33 -8.13 -1.23
N GLY A 104 -18.19 -9.12 -0.97
CA GLY A 104 -18.83 -9.31 0.34
C GLY A 104 -17.84 -9.67 1.44
N GLU A 105 -16.71 -10.30 1.12
CA GLU A 105 -15.63 -10.61 2.04
C GLU A 105 -14.62 -9.48 2.23
N SER A 106 -14.72 -8.41 1.45
CA SER A 106 -13.66 -7.37 1.37
C SER A 106 -13.29 -6.78 2.73
N ARG A 107 -14.26 -6.60 3.65
CA ARG A 107 -13.99 -6.07 5.00
C ARG A 107 -13.20 -7.07 5.85
N ARG A 108 -13.60 -8.35 5.85
CA ARG A 108 -12.92 -9.39 6.62
C ARG A 108 -11.50 -9.59 6.10
N ARG A 109 -11.34 -9.69 4.78
CA ARG A 109 -10.01 -9.76 4.14
C ARG A 109 -9.15 -8.55 4.49
N PHE A 110 -9.70 -7.35 4.40
CA PHE A 110 -8.98 -6.13 4.75
C PHE A 110 -8.48 -6.17 6.20
N MET A 111 -9.31 -6.59 7.16
CA MET A 111 -8.92 -6.64 8.56
C MET A 111 -7.79 -7.65 8.82
N GLU A 112 -7.94 -8.91 8.35
CA GLU A 112 -6.92 -9.94 8.53
C GLU A 112 -5.62 -9.59 7.81
N TYR A 113 -5.71 -9.13 6.56
CA TYR A 113 -4.55 -8.79 5.75
C TYR A 113 -3.82 -7.57 6.30
N SER A 114 -4.54 -6.57 6.83
CA SER A 114 -3.92 -5.41 7.47
C SER A 114 -3.15 -5.81 8.71
N ASP A 115 -3.72 -6.65 9.57
CA ASP A 115 -3.06 -7.14 10.78
C ASP A 115 -1.78 -7.92 10.45
N ALA A 116 -1.85 -8.86 9.50
CA ALA A 116 -0.70 -9.61 9.02
C ALA A 116 0.39 -8.70 8.44
N VAL A 117 0.01 -7.77 7.56
CA VAL A 117 0.95 -6.84 6.89
C VAL A 117 1.60 -5.89 7.88
N LEU A 118 0.83 -5.25 8.77
CA LEU A 118 1.35 -4.31 9.75
C LEU A 118 2.32 -4.99 10.72
N THR A 119 1.97 -6.19 11.20
CA THR A 119 2.84 -6.98 12.06
C THR A 119 4.15 -7.33 11.36
N ALA A 120 4.06 -7.80 10.10
CA ALA A 120 5.26 -8.22 9.36
C ALA A 120 6.17 -7.03 8.99
N LEU A 121 5.61 -5.85 8.71
CA LEU A 121 6.39 -4.62 8.47
C LEU A 121 7.15 -4.14 9.71
N GLU A 122 6.67 -4.45 10.92
CA GLU A 122 7.36 -4.08 12.16
C GLU A 122 8.37 -5.14 12.61
N THR A 123 8.07 -6.42 12.39
CA THR A 123 8.88 -7.53 12.90
C THR A 123 9.89 -8.07 11.90
N GLY A 124 9.70 -7.84 10.60
CA GLY A 124 10.46 -8.48 9.54
C GLY A 124 10.13 -9.97 9.35
N VAL A 125 9.03 -10.44 9.95
CA VAL A 125 8.57 -11.82 9.91
C VAL A 125 7.10 -11.85 9.54
N MET A 126 6.74 -12.67 8.57
CA MET A 126 5.34 -12.98 8.27
C MET A 126 5.01 -14.35 8.86
N GLU A 127 4.04 -14.38 9.74
CA GLU A 127 3.39 -15.57 10.29
C GLU A 127 1.96 -15.19 10.64
N TYR A 128 0.98 -15.91 10.12
CA TYR A 128 -0.42 -15.59 10.36
C TYR A 128 -1.30 -16.83 10.30
N ASP A 129 -2.19 -16.98 11.26
CA ASP A 129 -3.18 -18.08 11.32
C ASP A 129 -4.59 -17.49 11.48
N GLY A 130 -5.10 -16.93 10.38
CA GLY A 130 -6.43 -16.35 10.29
C GLY A 130 -7.44 -17.27 9.62
N GLU A 131 -8.66 -16.78 9.49
CA GLU A 131 -9.74 -17.51 8.84
C GLU A 131 -9.64 -17.46 7.30
N LEU A 132 -9.25 -16.31 6.76
CA LEU A 132 -9.14 -16.06 5.32
C LEU A 132 -7.69 -16.05 4.82
N TYR A 133 -6.74 -15.89 5.72
CA TYR A 133 -5.33 -15.89 5.40
C TYR A 133 -4.53 -16.73 6.40
N GLN A 134 -3.79 -17.68 5.88
CA GLN A 134 -2.88 -18.51 6.67
C GLN A 134 -1.51 -18.52 6.02
N GLN A 135 -0.49 -18.19 6.78
CA GLN A 135 0.89 -18.12 6.33
C GLN A 135 1.82 -18.74 7.38
N PRO A 136 2.48 -19.85 7.09
CA PRO A 136 3.57 -20.35 7.93
C PRO A 136 4.67 -19.31 8.07
N ARG A 137 5.40 -19.36 9.18
CA ARG A 137 6.50 -18.44 9.45
C ARG A 137 7.51 -18.37 8.31
N VAL A 138 7.71 -17.16 7.80
CA VAL A 138 8.77 -16.82 6.84
C VAL A 138 9.43 -15.50 7.23
N ASP A 139 10.74 -15.40 7.03
CA ASP A 139 11.45 -14.15 7.20
C ASP A 139 11.32 -13.27 5.96
N ILE A 140 10.97 -12.01 6.12
CA ILE A 140 10.92 -11.03 5.04
C ILE A 140 12.36 -10.58 4.71
N ARG A 141 12.73 -10.63 3.44
CA ARG A 141 14.06 -10.24 2.96
C ARG A 141 13.97 -9.37 1.69
N PRO A 142 14.50 -8.12 1.71
CA PRO A 142 15.03 -7.45 2.91
C PRO A 142 13.93 -7.16 3.92
N ALA A 143 14.25 -7.11 5.21
CA ALA A 143 13.35 -6.56 6.21
C ALA A 143 13.18 -5.05 5.98
N PRO A 144 12.07 -4.41 6.39
CA PRO A 144 11.91 -2.97 6.28
C PRO A 144 13.08 -2.20 6.88
N LEU A 145 13.48 -1.10 6.24
CA LEU A 145 14.61 -0.27 6.69
C LEU A 145 14.28 0.48 7.97
N ALA A 146 13.03 0.90 8.12
CA ALA A 146 12.53 1.63 9.28
C ALA A 146 11.06 1.25 9.57
N SER A 147 10.62 1.49 10.82
CA SER A 147 9.24 1.23 11.26
C SER A 147 8.22 1.94 10.39
N PHE A 148 7.13 1.25 10.06
CA PHE A 148 5.97 1.80 9.36
C PHE A 148 4.90 2.38 10.30
N LYS A 149 5.05 2.24 11.61
CA LYS A 149 4.04 2.61 12.62
C LYS A 149 3.48 4.03 12.48
N HIS A 150 4.32 5.00 12.13
CA HIS A 150 3.91 6.42 12.01
C HIS A 150 3.86 6.91 10.55
N ARG A 151 3.95 6.00 9.61
CA ARG A 151 3.87 6.29 8.18
C ARG A 151 2.95 5.31 7.45
N THR A 152 1.94 4.81 8.19
CA THR A 152 0.83 4.04 7.65
C THR A 152 -0.47 4.80 7.82
N PHE A 153 -1.25 4.85 6.76
CA PHE A 153 -2.54 5.51 6.69
C PHE A 153 -3.56 4.56 6.06
N ALA A 154 -4.84 4.78 6.33
CA ALA A 154 -5.90 4.02 5.68
C ALA A 154 -7.05 4.92 5.25
N SER A 155 -7.69 4.57 4.13
CA SER A 155 -8.84 5.32 3.66
C SER A 155 -10.10 4.93 4.45
N ALA A 156 -10.82 5.94 4.94
CA ALA A 156 -12.07 5.77 5.66
C ALA A 156 -13.11 6.78 5.19
N VAL A 157 -14.23 6.28 4.66
CA VAL A 157 -15.33 7.12 4.13
C VAL A 157 -16.61 7.04 4.98
N SER A 158 -16.62 6.26 6.05
CA SER A 158 -17.76 6.11 6.95
C SER A 158 -17.32 6.16 8.42
N PRO A 159 -18.19 6.60 9.35
CA PRO A 159 -17.86 6.62 10.78
C PRO A 159 -17.36 5.27 11.30
N GLU A 160 -18.00 4.17 10.89
CA GLU A 160 -17.58 2.82 11.26
C GLU A 160 -16.15 2.49 10.77
N SER A 161 -15.81 2.90 9.54
CA SER A 161 -14.46 2.70 9.01
C SER A 161 -13.43 3.52 9.80
N MET A 162 -13.77 4.75 10.19
CA MET A 162 -12.88 5.60 11.01
C MET A 162 -12.58 4.97 12.38
N GLU A 163 -13.60 4.37 13.03
CA GLU A 163 -13.39 3.64 14.28
C GLU A 163 -12.45 2.43 14.12
N ILE A 164 -12.61 1.68 13.04
CA ILE A 164 -11.76 0.54 12.73
C ILE A 164 -10.30 1.01 12.56
N MET A 165 -10.06 2.04 11.76
CA MET A 165 -8.71 2.57 11.51
C MET A 165 -8.07 3.12 12.79
N ALA A 166 -8.86 3.79 13.64
CA ALA A 166 -8.40 4.29 14.94
C ALA A 166 -7.95 3.12 15.85
N ARG A 167 -8.70 2.01 15.87
CA ARG A 167 -8.30 0.80 16.64
C ARG A 167 -7.04 0.14 16.09
N MET A 168 -6.82 0.21 14.78
CA MET A 168 -5.60 -0.29 14.15
C MET A 168 -4.37 0.61 14.42
N GLY A 169 -4.56 1.81 14.96
CA GLY A 169 -3.48 2.75 15.24
C GLY A 169 -2.84 3.35 14.00
N VAL A 170 -3.56 3.40 12.87
CA VAL A 170 -3.09 4.01 11.62
C VAL A 170 -3.69 5.40 11.40
N GLY A 171 -2.99 6.24 10.62
CA GLY A 171 -3.51 7.54 10.22
C GLY A 171 -4.71 7.42 9.28
N LEU A 172 -5.51 8.49 9.18
CA LEU A 172 -6.63 8.57 8.24
C LEU A 172 -6.26 9.38 6.99
N MET A 173 -6.79 8.97 5.83
CA MET A 173 -6.72 9.71 4.57
C MET A 173 -8.05 9.65 3.83
#